data_8c2fca2004677a8f8cf9eb99893c059c
#
_entry.id   8c2fca2004677a8f8cf9eb99893c059c
#
_cell.length_a   1.000
_cell.length_b   1.000
_cell.length_c   1.000
_cell.angle_alpha   90.00
_cell.angle_beta   90.00
_cell.angle_gamma   90.00
#
_symmetry.space_group_name_H-M   'P 1'
#
loop_
_entity.id
_entity.type
_entity.pdbx_description
1 polymer ?
#
loop_
_entity_poly.entity_id
_entity_poly.type
_entity_poly.pdbx_seq_one_letter_code
_entity_poly.pdbx_strand_id
1 'polypeptide(L)'
;NWLVKPFFFFFLAWLFIRHLFAPLLPAEQIDSYIAGLILLAAAPCTAMVFVWSRLTNGDPYFTLSQVALNDVIMIFAFAPLVGFLLGVASITVPWATLFTSVVLYIVIPVILAQLWRRSLLRKGQAAFDAAMARIGPWSIAALLLTLVLLFAFQGRAILEQPLIIALLAVPILIQ
;
A
#
# COMPACT_ATOMS: atom_id res chain seq x y z
N ASN A 1 -2.14 13.06 -1.31
CA ASN A 1 -2.35 11.62 -1.17
C ASN A 1 -3.29 11.23 0.00
N TRP A 2 -3.17 11.86 1.18
CA TRP A 2 -3.89 11.44 2.39
C TRP A 2 -5.31 11.98 2.53
N LEU A 3 -5.65 13.10 1.87
CA LEU A 3 -6.98 13.70 1.94
C LEU A 3 -7.79 13.42 0.67
N VAL A 4 -7.26 13.75 -0.49
CA VAL A 4 -8.05 13.66 -1.73
C VAL A 4 -8.19 12.21 -2.19
N LYS A 5 -7.08 11.48 -2.30
CA LYS A 5 -7.06 10.12 -2.88
C LYS A 5 -7.97 9.13 -2.13
N PRO A 6 -7.86 8.95 -0.79
CA PRO A 6 -8.69 7.98 -0.08
C PRO A 6 -10.18 8.29 -0.15
N PHE A 7 -10.58 9.55 -0.01
CA PHE A 7 -11.99 9.95 -0.04
C PHE A 7 -12.58 9.87 -1.44
N PHE A 8 -11.84 10.31 -2.45
CA PHE A 8 -12.29 10.20 -3.84
C PHE A 8 -12.44 8.73 -4.26
N PHE A 9 -11.47 7.89 -3.91
CA PHE A 9 -11.53 6.48 -4.24
C PHE A 9 -12.59 5.72 -3.44
N PHE A 10 -12.81 6.10 -2.18
CA PHE A 10 -13.94 5.62 -1.39
C PHE A 10 -15.27 5.93 -2.09
N PHE A 11 -15.44 7.16 -2.56
CA PHE A 11 -16.65 7.57 -3.31
C PHE A 11 -16.81 6.74 -4.59
N LEU A 12 -15.74 6.53 -5.36
CA LEU A 12 -15.78 5.68 -6.55
C LEU A 12 -16.13 4.22 -6.19
N ALA A 13 -15.51 3.66 -5.16
CA ALA A 13 -15.81 2.31 -4.70
C ALA A 13 -17.27 2.16 -4.29
N TRP A 14 -17.79 3.12 -3.52
CA TRP A 14 -19.17 3.15 -3.10
C TRP A 14 -20.12 3.28 -4.29
N LEU A 15 -19.86 4.21 -5.21
CA LEU A 15 -20.70 4.43 -6.40
C LEU A 15 -20.70 3.22 -7.34
N PHE A 16 -19.52 2.73 -7.71
CA PHE A 16 -19.41 1.65 -8.69
C PHE A 16 -19.81 0.30 -8.10
N ILE A 17 -19.29 -0.07 -6.96
CA ILE A 17 -19.48 -1.40 -6.41
C ILE A 17 -20.87 -1.55 -5.77
N ARG A 18 -21.35 -0.54 -5.01
CA ARG A 18 -22.60 -0.65 -4.28
C ARG A 18 -23.84 -0.29 -5.12
N HIS A 19 -23.70 0.55 -6.16
CA HIS A 19 -24.84 1.01 -6.95
C HIS A 19 -24.81 0.52 -8.39
N LEU A 20 -23.73 0.76 -9.13
CA LEU A 20 -23.68 0.45 -10.54
C LEU A 20 -23.48 -1.05 -10.84
N PHE A 21 -22.60 -1.69 -10.08
CA PHE A 21 -22.22 -3.09 -10.30
C PHE A 21 -22.86 -4.08 -9.33
N ALA A 22 -23.65 -3.60 -8.34
CA ALA A 22 -24.31 -4.46 -7.37
C ALA A 22 -25.11 -5.62 -7.98
N PRO A 23 -25.85 -5.45 -9.08
CA PRO A 23 -26.56 -6.57 -9.71
C PRO A 23 -25.65 -7.64 -10.33
N LEU A 24 -24.40 -7.31 -10.62
CA LEU A 24 -23.41 -8.17 -11.26
C LEU A 24 -22.46 -8.84 -10.26
N LEU A 25 -22.49 -8.42 -8.99
CA LEU A 25 -21.59 -8.87 -7.95
C LEU A 25 -22.33 -9.74 -6.93
N PRO A 26 -21.67 -10.74 -6.31
CA PRO A 26 -22.23 -11.49 -5.21
C PRO A 26 -22.52 -10.57 -4.02
N ALA A 27 -23.78 -10.50 -3.59
CA ALA A 27 -24.20 -9.58 -2.53
C ALA A 27 -23.39 -9.72 -1.23
N GLU A 28 -23.02 -10.95 -0.88
CA GLU A 28 -22.23 -11.26 0.32
C GLU A 28 -20.79 -10.73 0.27
N GLN A 29 -20.26 -10.41 -0.92
CA GLN A 29 -18.87 -9.96 -1.11
C GLN A 29 -18.74 -8.46 -1.39
N ILE A 30 -19.83 -7.75 -1.60
CA ILE A 30 -19.81 -6.31 -1.91
C ILE A 30 -19.02 -5.52 -0.87
N ASP A 31 -19.28 -5.74 0.41
CA ASP A 31 -18.60 -5.04 1.50
C ASP A 31 -17.10 -5.39 1.55
N SER A 32 -16.74 -6.63 1.24
CA SER A 32 -15.34 -7.06 1.14
C SER A 32 -14.60 -6.38 -0.01
N TYR A 33 -15.24 -6.19 -1.16
CA TYR A 33 -14.65 -5.45 -2.28
C TYR A 33 -14.48 -3.97 -1.97
N ILE A 34 -15.47 -3.34 -1.34
CA ILE A 34 -15.37 -1.94 -0.89
C ILE A 34 -14.23 -1.80 0.13
N ALA A 35 -14.15 -2.71 1.12
CA ALA A 35 -13.07 -2.71 2.10
C ALA A 35 -11.69 -2.85 1.44
N GLY A 36 -11.54 -3.76 0.49
CA GLY A 36 -10.30 -3.95 -0.27
C GLY A 36 -9.89 -2.69 -1.04
N LEU A 37 -10.83 -2.02 -1.70
CA LEU A 37 -10.58 -0.77 -2.41
C LEU A 37 -10.22 0.39 -1.46
N ILE A 38 -10.85 0.48 -0.28
CA ILE A 38 -10.49 1.45 0.77
C ILE A 38 -9.05 1.24 1.23
N LEU A 39 -8.68 -0.02 1.53
CA LEU A 39 -7.32 -0.37 1.94
C LEU A 39 -6.30 -0.01 0.86
N LEU A 40 -6.60 -0.32 -0.41
CA LEU A 40 -5.76 0.04 -1.55
C LEU A 40 -5.59 1.56 -1.69
N ALA A 41 -6.66 2.31 -1.52
CA ALA A 41 -6.65 3.77 -1.62
C ALA A 41 -5.86 4.45 -0.50
N ALA A 42 -5.97 3.91 0.72
CA ALA A 42 -5.27 4.44 1.89
C ALA A 42 -3.78 4.09 1.89
N ALA A 43 -3.37 3.01 1.22
CA ALA A 43 -1.97 2.60 1.17
C ALA A 43 -1.17 3.47 0.18
N PRO A 44 -0.10 4.17 0.62
CA PRO A 44 0.80 4.86 -0.29
C PRO A 44 1.76 3.87 -0.94
N CYS A 45 1.97 3.97 -2.25
CA CYS A 45 2.98 3.21 -2.95
C CYS A 45 4.30 3.99 -2.95
N THR A 46 5.21 3.67 -2.04
CA THR A 46 6.53 4.31 -1.94
C THR A 46 7.64 3.55 -2.67
N ALA A 47 7.45 2.26 -2.95
CA ALA A 47 8.48 1.41 -3.54
C ALA A 47 8.94 1.89 -4.94
N MET A 48 8.01 2.32 -5.80
CA MET A 48 8.31 2.74 -7.17
C MET A 48 8.68 4.22 -7.29
N VAL A 49 8.50 5.03 -6.26
CA VAL A 49 8.75 6.48 -6.30
C VAL A 49 10.21 6.78 -6.64
N PHE A 50 11.16 6.05 -6.06
CA PHE A 50 12.59 6.22 -6.37
C PHE A 50 12.95 5.82 -7.81
N VAL A 51 12.29 4.80 -8.35
CA VAL A 51 12.47 4.39 -9.76
C VAL A 51 12.00 5.50 -10.68
N TRP A 52 10.80 6.02 -10.46
CA TRP A 52 10.26 7.13 -11.25
C TRP A 52 11.08 8.41 -11.12
N SER A 53 11.51 8.75 -9.90
CA SER A 53 12.37 9.91 -9.66
C SER A 53 13.67 9.81 -10.48
N ARG A 54 14.31 8.63 -10.53
CA ARG A 54 15.50 8.42 -11.35
C ARG A 54 15.23 8.53 -12.84
N LEU A 55 14.13 7.94 -13.32
CA LEU A 55 13.77 7.96 -14.73
C LEU A 55 13.44 9.37 -15.25
N THR A 56 12.93 10.24 -14.38
CA THR A 56 12.58 11.63 -14.69
C THR A 56 13.68 12.64 -14.32
N ASN A 57 14.87 12.18 -13.93
CA ASN A 57 15.96 13.02 -13.42
C ASN A 57 15.52 13.91 -12.24
N GLY A 58 14.64 13.39 -11.37
CA GLY A 58 14.17 14.09 -10.17
C GLY A 58 15.23 14.16 -9.08
N ASP A 59 15.09 15.13 -8.18
CA ASP A 59 15.96 15.29 -7.02
C ASP A 59 15.81 14.11 -6.03
N PRO A 60 16.87 13.30 -5.82
CA PRO A 60 16.80 12.14 -4.93
C PRO A 60 16.61 12.52 -3.45
N TYR A 61 17.11 13.68 -3.02
CA TYR A 61 16.95 14.14 -1.63
C TYR A 61 15.54 14.61 -1.37
N PHE A 62 14.93 15.33 -2.31
CA PHE A 62 13.53 15.71 -2.24
C PHE A 62 12.63 14.47 -2.23
N THR A 63 12.88 13.51 -3.11
CA THR A 63 12.15 12.25 -3.17
C THR A 63 12.23 11.48 -1.85
N LEU A 64 13.44 11.37 -1.27
CA LEU A 64 13.64 10.71 0.02
C LEU A 64 12.87 11.42 1.15
N SER A 65 12.89 12.74 1.16
CA SER A 65 12.16 13.54 2.16
C SER A 65 10.66 13.32 2.07
N GLN A 66 10.11 13.27 0.86
CA GLN A 66 8.67 13.01 0.64
C GLN A 66 8.28 11.59 1.07
N VAL A 67 9.10 10.60 0.76
CA VAL A 67 8.88 9.21 1.19
C VAL A 67 8.92 9.11 2.72
N ALA A 68 9.93 9.69 3.35
CA ALA A 68 10.08 9.68 4.80
C ALA A 68 8.89 10.36 5.51
N LEU A 69 8.45 11.52 5.01
CA LEU A 69 7.27 12.21 5.52
C LEU A 69 6.01 11.34 5.38
N ASN A 70 5.83 10.73 4.21
CA ASN A 70 4.70 9.86 3.94
C ASN A 70 4.67 8.64 4.86
N ASP A 71 5.83 8.01 5.13
CA ASP A 71 5.94 6.87 6.04
C ASP A 71 5.63 7.26 7.49
N VAL A 72 6.07 8.44 7.93
CA VAL A 72 5.70 8.99 9.26
C VAL A 72 4.20 9.21 9.37
N ILE A 73 3.58 9.82 8.36
CA ILE A 73 2.11 10.00 8.32
C ILE A 73 1.41 8.63 8.35
N MET A 74 1.93 7.64 7.62
CA MET A 74 1.39 6.28 7.58
C MET A 74 1.28 5.64 8.96
N ILE A 75 2.32 5.80 9.79
CA ILE A 75 2.34 5.22 11.15
C ILE A 75 1.13 5.70 11.98
N PHE A 76 0.76 6.97 11.86
CA PHE A 76 -0.27 7.58 12.71
C PHE A 76 -1.64 7.65 12.04
N ALA A 77 -1.70 7.87 10.72
CA ALA A 77 -2.93 8.17 10.01
C ALA A 77 -3.59 6.95 9.36
N PHE A 78 -2.85 5.88 9.05
CA PHE A 78 -3.41 4.74 8.30
C PHE A 78 -4.58 4.07 9.03
N ALA A 79 -4.37 3.64 10.27
CA ALA A 79 -5.40 2.91 11.00
C ALA A 79 -6.64 3.78 11.30
N PRO A 80 -6.52 5.05 11.77
CA PRO A 80 -7.66 5.94 11.92
C PRO A 80 -8.39 6.24 10.61
N LEU A 81 -7.65 6.49 9.52
CA LEU A 81 -8.24 6.81 8.22
C LEU A 81 -9.05 5.63 7.66
N VAL A 82 -8.44 4.44 7.64
CA VAL A 82 -9.09 3.21 7.17
C VAL A 82 -10.29 2.89 8.06
N GLY A 83 -10.14 2.98 9.38
CA GLY A 83 -11.21 2.75 10.33
C GLY A 83 -12.39 3.71 10.12
N PHE A 84 -12.11 4.99 9.87
CA PHE A 84 -13.14 5.98 9.55
C PHE A 84 -13.88 5.63 8.25
N LEU A 85 -13.14 5.38 7.16
CA LEU A 85 -13.75 5.07 5.85
C LEU A 85 -14.55 3.76 5.86
N LEU A 86 -14.08 2.73 6.54
CA LEU A 86 -14.83 1.48 6.74
C LEU A 86 -16.09 1.72 7.57
N GLY A 87 -16.00 2.53 8.62
CA GLY A 87 -17.14 2.90 9.46
C GLY A 87 -18.23 3.65 8.67
N VAL A 88 -17.83 4.59 7.80
CA VAL A 88 -18.76 5.28 6.88
C VAL A 88 -19.43 4.31 5.90
N ALA A 89 -18.73 3.28 5.46
CA ALA A 89 -19.29 2.22 4.62
C ALA A 89 -20.17 1.22 5.39
N SER A 90 -20.34 1.39 6.70
CA SER A 90 -21.04 0.46 7.60
C SER A 90 -20.41 -0.93 7.67
N ILE A 91 -19.08 -0.99 7.42
CA ILE A 91 -18.29 -2.21 7.49
C ILE A 91 -17.66 -2.31 8.88
N THR A 92 -17.65 -3.50 9.45
CA THR A 92 -17.02 -3.74 10.76
C THR A 92 -15.53 -3.46 10.70
N VAL A 93 -15.07 -2.58 11.59
CA VAL A 93 -13.66 -2.14 11.61
C VAL A 93 -12.80 -3.12 12.40
N PRO A 94 -11.85 -3.82 11.78
CA PRO A 94 -10.95 -4.73 12.47
C PRO A 94 -9.78 -3.97 13.13
N TRP A 95 -10.06 -3.16 14.14
CA TRP A 95 -9.06 -2.29 14.78
C TRP A 95 -7.81 -3.03 15.24
N ALA A 96 -7.97 -4.21 15.85
CA ALA A 96 -6.84 -5.02 16.28
C ALA A 96 -5.92 -5.39 15.12
N THR A 97 -6.49 -5.80 13.99
CA THR A 97 -5.74 -6.14 12.77
C THR A 97 -5.05 -4.92 12.18
N LEU A 98 -5.73 -3.76 12.12
CA LEU A 98 -5.15 -2.52 11.59
C LEU A 98 -3.94 -2.08 12.42
N PHE A 99 -4.08 -1.98 13.74
CA PHE A 99 -2.97 -1.57 14.61
C PHE A 99 -1.84 -2.61 14.62
N THR A 100 -2.15 -3.90 14.68
CA THR A 100 -1.14 -4.95 14.61
C THR A 100 -0.36 -4.88 13.31
N SER A 101 -1.04 -4.68 12.18
CA SER A 101 -0.40 -4.52 10.86
C SER A 101 0.53 -3.32 10.82
N VAL A 102 0.12 -2.15 11.33
CA VAL A 102 0.98 -0.96 11.41
C VAL A 102 2.22 -1.25 12.25
N VAL A 103 2.06 -1.86 13.42
CA VAL A 103 3.19 -2.18 14.31
C VAL A 103 4.14 -3.17 13.65
N LEU A 104 3.64 -4.30 13.14
CA LEU A 104 4.47 -5.36 12.58
C LEU A 104 5.14 -4.97 11.26
N TYR A 105 4.44 -4.28 10.37
CA TYR A 105 4.91 -4.04 9.00
C TYR A 105 5.49 -2.66 8.78
N ILE A 106 5.27 -1.70 9.69
CA ILE A 106 5.81 -0.35 9.58
C ILE A 106 6.72 -0.03 10.77
N VAL A 107 6.21 -0.03 12.00
CA VAL A 107 6.96 0.46 13.17
C VAL A 107 8.20 -0.39 13.44
N ILE A 108 8.06 -1.70 13.52
CA ILE A 108 9.18 -2.62 13.78
C ILE A 108 10.25 -2.52 12.68
N PRO A 109 9.93 -2.64 11.38
CA PRO A 109 10.94 -2.49 10.33
C PRO A 109 11.63 -1.13 10.33
N VAL A 110 10.91 -0.03 10.58
CA VAL A 110 11.50 1.32 10.67
C VAL A 110 12.48 1.41 11.83
N ILE A 111 12.13 0.92 13.01
CA ILE A 111 13.05 0.89 14.17
C ILE A 111 14.29 0.08 13.85
N LEU A 112 14.16 -1.13 13.33
CA LEU A 112 15.28 -2.00 12.99
C LEU A 112 16.17 -1.36 11.92
N ALA A 113 15.58 -0.77 10.88
CA ALA A 113 16.32 -0.06 9.83
C ALA A 113 17.10 1.15 10.39
N GLN A 114 16.52 1.93 11.30
CA GLN A 114 17.18 3.07 11.91
C GLN A 114 18.32 2.66 12.85
N LEU A 115 18.14 1.59 13.62
CA LEU A 115 19.19 1.05 14.47
C LEU A 115 20.37 0.55 13.61
N TRP A 116 20.07 -0.17 12.56
CA TRP A 116 21.10 -0.67 11.63
C TRP A 116 21.80 0.45 10.89
N ARG A 117 21.05 1.43 10.36
CA ARG A 117 21.61 2.63 9.75
C ARG A 117 22.59 3.34 10.70
N ARG A 118 22.19 3.57 11.96
CA ARG A 118 23.06 4.19 12.97
C ARG A 118 24.33 3.37 13.20
N SER A 119 24.22 2.05 13.27
CA SER A 119 25.39 1.15 13.42
C SER A 119 26.35 1.23 12.23
N LEU A 120 25.83 1.26 11.00
CA LEU A 120 26.63 1.36 9.78
C LEU A 120 27.31 2.73 9.67
N LEU A 121 26.60 3.82 9.94
CA LEU A 121 27.16 5.16 9.89
C LEU A 121 28.26 5.40 10.95
N ARG A 122 28.22 4.71 12.09
CA ARG A 122 29.32 4.72 13.07
C ARG A 122 30.61 4.10 12.51
N LYS A 123 30.50 3.20 11.53
CA LYS A 123 31.65 2.59 10.83
C LYS A 123 32.12 3.41 9.63
N GLY A 124 31.41 4.49 9.30
CA GLY A 124 31.71 5.40 8.19
C GLY A 124 30.76 5.30 7.02
N GLN A 125 30.71 6.35 6.21
CA GLN A 125 29.82 6.44 5.05
C GLN A 125 30.08 5.32 4.03
N ALA A 126 31.33 4.95 3.79
CA ALA A 126 31.69 3.87 2.87
C ALA A 126 31.09 2.51 3.29
N ALA A 127 31.02 2.24 4.60
CA ALA A 127 30.40 1.01 5.11
C ALA A 127 28.88 1.01 4.88
N PHE A 128 28.24 2.16 5.01
CA PHE A 128 26.81 2.32 4.72
C PHE A 128 26.52 2.10 3.24
N ASP A 129 27.28 2.77 2.35
CA ASP A 129 27.09 2.67 0.91
C ASP A 129 27.35 1.24 0.38
N ALA A 130 28.37 0.56 0.91
CA ALA A 130 28.65 -0.84 0.58
C ALA A 130 27.51 -1.77 1.03
N ALA A 131 26.92 -1.54 2.23
CA ALA A 131 25.78 -2.30 2.70
C ALA A 131 24.54 -2.07 1.82
N MET A 132 24.26 -0.82 1.45
CA MET A 132 23.14 -0.48 0.56
C MET A 132 23.29 -1.10 -0.83
N ALA A 133 24.48 -1.04 -1.42
CA ALA A 133 24.77 -1.69 -2.70
C ALA A 133 24.54 -3.20 -2.65
N ARG A 134 24.87 -3.84 -1.52
CA ARG A 134 24.71 -5.29 -1.35
C ARG A 134 23.26 -5.72 -1.15
N ILE A 135 22.44 -4.88 -0.50
CA ILE A 135 21.03 -5.21 -0.18
C ILE A 135 20.10 -4.85 -1.33
N GLY A 136 20.44 -3.83 -2.13
CA GLY A 136 19.59 -3.37 -3.23
C GLY A 136 19.06 -4.49 -4.13
N PRO A 137 19.89 -5.40 -4.65
CA PRO A 137 19.43 -6.54 -5.45
C PRO A 137 18.47 -7.47 -4.71
N TRP A 138 18.70 -7.71 -3.42
CA TRP A 138 17.84 -8.56 -2.60
C TRP A 138 16.46 -7.92 -2.33
N SER A 139 16.41 -6.59 -2.19
CA SER A 139 15.14 -5.86 -2.07
C SER A 139 14.30 -6.00 -3.34
N ILE A 140 14.93 -5.89 -4.52
CA ILE A 140 14.23 -6.10 -5.80
C ILE A 140 13.77 -7.55 -5.93
N ALA A 141 14.62 -8.52 -5.61
CA ALA A 141 14.28 -9.94 -5.64
C ALA A 141 13.11 -10.26 -4.70
N ALA A 142 13.10 -9.71 -3.48
CA ALA A 142 12.02 -9.87 -2.52
C ALA A 142 10.70 -9.25 -3.03
N LEU A 143 10.76 -8.07 -3.66
CA LEU A 143 9.59 -7.44 -4.28
C LEU A 143 9.03 -8.30 -5.41
N LEU A 144 9.86 -8.80 -6.29
CA LEU A 144 9.45 -9.70 -7.38
C LEU A 144 8.87 -11.01 -6.84
N LEU A 145 9.50 -11.59 -5.82
CA LEU A 145 8.98 -12.78 -5.14
C LEU A 145 7.61 -12.52 -4.52
N THR A 146 7.41 -11.37 -3.89
CA THR A 146 6.11 -10.99 -3.34
C THR A 146 5.04 -10.92 -4.43
N LEU A 147 5.34 -10.33 -5.59
CA LEU A 147 4.42 -10.30 -6.72
C LEU A 147 4.09 -11.72 -7.22
N VAL A 148 5.10 -12.57 -7.39
CA VAL A 148 4.89 -13.97 -7.80
C VAL A 148 4.00 -14.70 -6.81
N LEU A 149 4.23 -14.56 -5.51
CA LEU A 149 3.42 -15.20 -4.47
C LEU A 149 1.99 -14.68 -4.45
N LEU A 150 1.78 -13.37 -4.59
CA LEU A 150 0.44 -12.78 -4.69
C LEU A 150 -0.35 -13.38 -5.85
N PHE A 151 0.24 -13.45 -7.05
CA PHE A 151 -0.41 -14.05 -8.19
C PHE A 151 -0.56 -15.58 -8.07
N ALA A 152 0.39 -16.26 -7.45
CA ALA A 152 0.29 -17.70 -7.21
C ALA A 152 -0.87 -18.05 -6.28
N PHE A 153 -1.07 -17.28 -5.21
CA PHE A 153 -2.18 -17.51 -4.26
C PHE A 153 -3.53 -17.05 -4.79
N GLN A 154 -3.57 -16.01 -5.60
CA GLN A 154 -4.82 -15.42 -6.12
C GLN A 154 -5.13 -15.82 -7.55
N GLY A 155 -4.21 -16.47 -8.25
CA GLY A 155 -4.32 -16.77 -9.68
C GLY A 155 -5.57 -17.56 -10.02
N ARG A 156 -5.95 -18.52 -9.18
CA ARG A 156 -7.18 -19.31 -9.38
C ARG A 156 -8.43 -18.43 -9.29
N ALA A 157 -8.55 -17.59 -8.29
CA ALA A 157 -9.67 -16.66 -8.14
C ALA A 157 -9.74 -15.66 -9.29
N ILE A 158 -8.58 -15.20 -9.79
CA ILE A 158 -8.48 -14.32 -10.95
C ILE A 158 -9.02 -15.00 -12.22
N LEU A 159 -8.68 -16.26 -12.44
CA LEU A 159 -9.11 -17.01 -13.61
C LEU A 159 -10.58 -17.44 -13.55
N GLU A 160 -11.09 -17.74 -12.35
CA GLU A 160 -12.48 -18.16 -12.14
C GLU A 160 -13.47 -17.00 -12.15
N GLN A 161 -13.02 -15.76 -11.85
CA GLN A 161 -13.89 -14.58 -11.72
C GLN A 161 -13.42 -13.37 -12.56
N PRO A 162 -13.19 -13.52 -13.87
CA PRO A 162 -12.64 -12.45 -14.70
C PRO A 162 -13.53 -11.21 -14.76
N LEU A 163 -14.86 -11.39 -14.72
CA LEU A 163 -15.82 -10.29 -14.71
C LEU A 163 -15.66 -9.41 -13.48
N ILE A 164 -15.54 -10.01 -12.31
CA ILE A 164 -15.38 -9.27 -11.04
C ILE A 164 -14.10 -8.43 -11.09
N ILE A 165 -13.01 -9.00 -11.59
CA ILE A 165 -11.74 -8.28 -11.74
C ILE A 165 -11.87 -7.12 -12.71
N ALA A 166 -12.53 -7.30 -13.83
CA ALA A 166 -12.78 -6.23 -14.79
C ALA A 166 -13.62 -5.09 -14.16
N LEU A 167 -14.65 -5.44 -13.38
CA LEU A 167 -15.47 -4.45 -12.67
C LEU A 167 -14.70 -3.69 -11.59
N LEU A 168 -13.83 -4.38 -10.82
CA LEU A 168 -12.98 -3.75 -9.82
C LEU A 168 -11.87 -2.87 -10.45
N ALA A 169 -11.44 -3.19 -11.67
CA ALA A 169 -10.46 -2.39 -12.38
C ALA A 169 -11.00 -1.00 -12.78
N VAL A 170 -12.31 -0.86 -13.01
CA VAL A 170 -12.92 0.42 -13.42
C VAL A 170 -12.63 1.56 -12.43
N PRO A 171 -12.98 1.47 -11.15
CA PRO A 171 -12.66 2.55 -10.20
C PRO A 171 -11.16 2.78 -10.03
N ILE A 172 -10.32 1.74 -10.20
CA ILE A 172 -8.86 1.86 -10.14
C ILE A 172 -8.31 2.64 -11.32
N LEU A 173 -8.85 2.45 -12.52
CA LEU A 173 -8.42 3.16 -13.74
C LEU A 173 -8.86 4.62 -13.77
N ILE A 174 -9.94 4.98 -13.06
CA ILE A 174 -10.45 6.35 -12.98
C ILE A 174 -9.66 7.17 -11.94
N GLN A 175 -9.03 6.54 -10.97
CA GLN A 175 -8.22 7.18 -9.92
C GLN A 175 -6.95 7.85 -10.46
#